data_d2cd5a3e586ff34726527ef9b0d1733d
#
_entry.id   d2cd5a3e586ff34726527ef9b0d1733d
#
_cell.length_a   1.000
_cell.length_b   1.000
_cell.length_c   1.000
_cell.angle_alpha   90.00
_cell.angle_beta   90.00
_cell.angle_gamma   90.00
#
_symmetry.space_group_name_H-M   'P 1'
#
loop_
_entity.id
_entity.type
_entity.pdbx_description
1 polymer ?
#
loop_
_entity_poly.entity_id
_entity_poly.type
_entity_poly.pdbx_seq_one_letter_code
_entity_poly.pdbx_strand_id
1 'polypeptide(L)'
;KNSFKSFDIVNLGAEFYGRINYGKNSEYFVSSDTMIGKYENFIGYFLHGMKLKSYEFNKYKTKKETRIISINVFGNKNKPSFQNQLKFKALEEGTFYARDLVSEPGNILNPDEYAKRLKSLKKDGLKVNIYDEKKLKKMGMNALLGVGMGSVRGSYLVTMEWNGAKNNSKPLAFVG
;
A
#
# COMPACT_ATOMS: atom_id res chain seq x y z
N LYS A 1 -19.05 8.51 -26.13
CA LYS A 1 -18.59 7.18 -25.60
C LYS A 1 -17.63 7.48 -24.47
N ASN A 2 -18.11 7.48 -23.24
CA ASN A 2 -17.22 7.62 -22.07
C ASN A 2 -16.38 6.35 -21.97
N SER A 3 -15.07 6.46 -22.22
CA SER A 3 -14.13 5.37 -21.95
C SER A 3 -13.88 5.36 -20.45
N PHE A 4 -14.12 4.25 -19.77
CA PHE A 4 -13.71 4.06 -18.39
C PHE A 4 -12.19 4.25 -18.25
N LYS A 5 -11.79 5.07 -17.30
CA LYS A 5 -10.38 5.16 -16.90
C LYS A 5 -10.07 4.04 -15.88
N SER A 6 -8.80 3.67 -15.75
CA SER A 6 -8.37 2.68 -14.76
C SER A 6 -8.86 2.99 -13.34
N PHE A 7 -8.89 4.26 -12.98
CA PHE A 7 -9.39 4.74 -11.70
C PHE A 7 -10.89 4.43 -11.48
N ASP A 8 -11.71 4.58 -12.52
CA ASP A 8 -13.16 4.29 -12.45
C ASP A 8 -13.39 2.80 -12.20
N ILE A 9 -12.56 1.95 -12.82
CA ILE A 9 -12.63 0.49 -12.64
C ILE A 9 -12.22 0.08 -11.22
N VAL A 10 -11.18 0.71 -10.67
CA VAL A 10 -10.76 0.50 -9.28
C VAL A 10 -11.88 0.88 -8.31
N ASN A 11 -12.53 2.03 -8.53
CA ASN A 11 -13.65 2.46 -7.72
C ASN A 11 -14.84 1.50 -7.82
N LEU A 12 -15.16 1.02 -9.02
CA LEU A 12 -16.21 0.03 -9.23
C LEU A 12 -15.94 -1.25 -8.42
N GLY A 13 -14.69 -1.73 -8.42
CA GLY A 13 -14.28 -2.87 -7.59
C GLY A 13 -14.44 -2.61 -6.10
N ALA A 14 -14.05 -1.43 -5.63
CA ALA A 14 -14.21 -1.04 -4.24
C ALA A 14 -15.68 -0.95 -3.81
N GLU A 15 -16.55 -0.38 -4.65
CA GLU A 15 -18.00 -0.32 -4.41
C GLU A 15 -18.62 -1.71 -4.38
N PHE A 16 -18.24 -2.57 -5.32
CA PHE A 16 -18.72 -3.96 -5.35
C PHE A 16 -18.34 -4.68 -4.06
N TYR A 17 -17.09 -4.59 -3.61
CA TYR A 17 -16.67 -5.16 -2.34
C TYR A 17 -17.50 -4.61 -1.18
N GLY A 18 -17.73 -3.30 -1.12
CA GLY A 18 -18.56 -2.69 -0.09
C GLY A 18 -19.98 -3.26 -0.01
N ARG A 19 -20.55 -3.63 -1.16
CA ARG A 19 -21.91 -4.24 -1.21
C ARG A 19 -21.90 -5.70 -0.76
N ILE A 20 -20.92 -6.49 -1.21
CA ILE A 20 -20.87 -7.93 -0.90
C ILE A 20 -20.36 -8.22 0.50
N ASN A 21 -19.58 -7.32 1.10
CA ASN A 21 -19.00 -7.52 2.43
C ASN A 21 -20.04 -7.68 3.53
N TYR A 22 -21.22 -7.10 3.37
CA TYR A 22 -22.35 -7.24 4.30
C TYR A 22 -23.36 -8.31 3.88
N GLY A 23 -23.18 -8.96 2.74
CA GLY A 23 -24.05 -10.01 2.24
C GLY A 23 -23.88 -11.33 2.99
N LYS A 24 -24.75 -12.31 2.75
CA LYS A 24 -24.67 -13.64 3.37
C LYS A 24 -23.68 -14.57 2.68
N ASN A 25 -23.44 -14.37 1.38
CA ASN A 25 -22.61 -15.24 0.55
C ASN A 25 -21.12 -14.92 0.77
N SER A 26 -20.30 -15.94 0.89
CA SER A 26 -18.83 -15.84 1.00
C SER A 26 -18.10 -16.18 -0.30
N GLU A 27 -18.81 -16.64 -1.32
CA GLU A 27 -18.24 -17.02 -2.61
C GLU A 27 -18.98 -16.31 -3.74
N TYR A 28 -18.22 -15.77 -4.69
CA TYR A 28 -18.72 -15.04 -5.84
C TYR A 28 -17.97 -15.45 -7.10
N PHE A 29 -18.67 -15.46 -8.22
CA PHE A 29 -18.13 -15.79 -9.53
C PHE A 29 -18.22 -14.57 -10.44
N VAL A 30 -17.10 -14.21 -11.06
CA VAL A 30 -16.98 -13.07 -11.97
C VAL A 30 -16.59 -13.59 -13.35
N SER A 31 -17.44 -13.36 -14.35
CA SER A 31 -17.11 -13.69 -15.75
C SER A 31 -16.34 -12.53 -16.39
N SER A 32 -15.14 -12.81 -16.88
CA SER A 32 -14.35 -11.82 -17.62
C SER A 32 -14.81 -11.65 -19.08
N ASP A 33 -15.63 -12.56 -19.60
CA ASP A 33 -16.04 -12.59 -21.01
C ASP A 33 -17.33 -11.79 -21.26
N THR A 34 -18.12 -11.49 -20.23
CA THR A 34 -19.40 -10.77 -20.34
C THR A 34 -19.26 -9.27 -20.52
N MET A 35 -18.03 -8.75 -20.45
CA MET A 35 -17.80 -7.33 -20.60
C MET A 35 -17.93 -6.87 -22.05
N ILE A 36 -18.72 -5.80 -22.24
CA ILE A 36 -18.88 -5.13 -23.51
C ILE A 36 -17.71 -4.13 -23.68
N GLY A 37 -16.87 -4.37 -24.68
CA GLY A 37 -15.71 -3.54 -25.00
C GLY A 37 -14.37 -4.20 -24.64
N LYS A 38 -13.29 -3.62 -25.17
CA LYS A 38 -11.91 -4.06 -24.87
C LYS A 38 -11.32 -3.10 -23.82
N TYR A 39 -11.32 -3.53 -22.58
CA TYR A 39 -10.63 -2.81 -21.50
C TYR A 39 -9.46 -3.66 -21.02
N GLU A 40 -8.27 -3.30 -21.47
CA GLU A 40 -7.05 -4.00 -21.05
C GLU A 40 -6.94 -4.04 -19.52
N ASN A 41 -6.69 -5.22 -18.97
CA ASN A 41 -6.55 -5.47 -17.53
C ASN A 41 -7.77 -5.07 -16.66
N PHE A 42 -8.98 -4.97 -17.22
CA PHE A 42 -10.17 -4.58 -16.45
C PHE A 42 -10.31 -5.39 -15.16
N ILE A 43 -10.25 -6.72 -15.27
CA ILE A 43 -10.38 -7.61 -14.09
C ILE A 43 -9.28 -7.33 -13.07
N GLY A 44 -8.06 -7.04 -13.51
CA GLY A 44 -6.97 -6.67 -12.60
C GLY A 44 -7.27 -5.42 -11.80
N TYR A 45 -7.70 -4.33 -12.45
CA TYR A 45 -8.10 -3.08 -11.77
C TYR A 45 -9.30 -3.28 -10.86
N PHE A 46 -10.29 -4.05 -11.29
CA PHE A 46 -11.48 -4.34 -10.51
C PHE A 46 -11.14 -5.10 -9.21
N LEU A 47 -10.39 -6.19 -9.32
CA LEU A 47 -9.95 -6.96 -8.16
C LEU A 47 -9.01 -6.15 -7.25
N HIS A 48 -8.15 -5.32 -7.83
CA HIS A 48 -7.31 -4.40 -7.09
C HIS A 48 -8.14 -3.43 -6.24
N GLY A 49 -9.19 -2.85 -6.81
CA GLY A 49 -10.13 -1.99 -6.07
C GLY A 49 -10.82 -2.73 -4.92
N MET A 50 -11.29 -3.95 -5.16
CA MET A 50 -11.85 -4.82 -4.12
C MET A 50 -10.84 -5.05 -2.99
N LYS A 51 -9.59 -5.41 -3.35
CA LYS A 51 -8.51 -5.67 -2.38
C LYS A 51 -8.19 -4.43 -1.55
N LEU A 52 -8.06 -3.27 -2.16
CA LEU A 52 -7.82 -2.02 -1.43
C LEU A 52 -8.94 -1.67 -0.46
N LYS A 53 -10.20 -1.96 -0.82
CA LYS A 53 -11.37 -1.74 0.06
C LYS A 53 -11.46 -2.76 1.18
N SER A 54 -10.92 -3.97 1.01
CA SER A 54 -10.96 -5.03 2.01
C SER A 54 -9.98 -4.84 3.17
N TYR A 55 -9.19 -3.77 3.16
CA TYR A 55 -8.26 -3.49 4.24
C TYR A 55 -8.97 -3.27 5.58
N GLU A 56 -8.50 -3.98 6.60
CA GLU A 56 -8.94 -3.83 7.98
C GLU A 56 -7.73 -3.86 8.93
N PHE A 57 -7.67 -2.90 9.84
CA PHE A 57 -6.67 -2.90 10.91
C PHE A 57 -7.21 -3.62 12.15
N ASN A 58 -6.97 -4.92 12.22
CA ASN A 58 -7.49 -5.80 13.27
C ASN A 58 -6.44 -6.24 14.30
N LYS A 59 -5.25 -5.63 14.28
CA LYS A 59 -4.08 -6.06 15.04
C LYS A 59 -4.32 -6.15 16.55
N TYR A 60 -5.07 -5.19 17.09
CA TYR A 60 -5.30 -5.07 18.54
C TYR A 60 -6.73 -5.43 18.96
N LYS A 61 -7.56 -5.88 18.04
CA LYS A 61 -8.91 -6.34 18.39
C LYS A 61 -8.87 -7.70 19.08
N THR A 62 -9.57 -7.82 20.21
CA THR A 62 -9.71 -9.09 20.95
C THR A 62 -10.55 -10.10 20.18
N LYS A 63 -11.61 -9.65 19.51
CA LYS A 63 -12.42 -10.46 18.60
C LYS A 63 -12.12 -10.06 17.17
N LYS A 64 -11.56 -10.97 16.41
CA LYS A 64 -11.27 -10.78 14.98
C LYS A 64 -12.33 -11.53 14.19
N GLU A 65 -13.39 -10.86 13.83
CA GLU A 65 -14.34 -11.37 12.85
C GLU A 65 -13.78 -11.09 11.45
N THR A 66 -12.96 -12.00 10.95
CA THR A 66 -12.46 -11.89 9.59
C THR A 66 -13.37 -12.68 8.68
N ARG A 67 -14.15 -11.97 7.89
CA ARG A 67 -14.95 -12.59 6.85
C ARG A 67 -14.06 -12.84 5.62
N ILE A 68 -13.95 -14.09 5.21
CA ILE A 68 -13.26 -14.48 3.99
C ILE A 68 -14.25 -14.47 2.85
N ILE A 69 -13.99 -13.65 1.83
CA ILE A 69 -14.76 -13.59 0.58
C ILE A 69 -13.89 -14.14 -0.54
N SER A 70 -14.34 -15.20 -1.18
CA SER A 70 -13.68 -15.82 -2.32
C SER A 70 -14.26 -15.26 -3.63
N ILE A 71 -13.40 -14.81 -4.52
CA ILE A 71 -13.78 -14.33 -5.86
C ILE A 71 -13.15 -15.25 -6.89
N ASN A 72 -13.99 -16.02 -7.56
CA ASN A 72 -13.59 -16.93 -8.63
C ASN A 72 -13.77 -16.25 -10.00
N VAL A 73 -12.68 -16.01 -10.70
CA VAL A 73 -12.70 -15.37 -12.03
C VAL A 73 -12.60 -16.44 -13.11
N PHE A 74 -13.59 -16.50 -13.98
CA PHE A 74 -13.61 -17.39 -15.15
C PHE A 74 -13.68 -16.58 -16.45
N GLY A 75 -13.44 -17.27 -17.60
CA GLY A 75 -13.35 -16.63 -18.91
C GLY A 75 -11.90 -16.38 -19.35
N ASN A 76 -11.71 -15.88 -20.57
CA ASN A 76 -10.39 -15.73 -21.21
C ASN A 76 -10.04 -14.28 -21.57
N LYS A 77 -11.01 -13.36 -21.55
CA LYS A 77 -10.84 -11.95 -21.93
C LYS A 77 -10.54 -11.08 -20.71
N ASN A 78 -9.94 -9.93 -20.96
CA ASN A 78 -9.78 -8.83 -19.96
C ASN A 78 -9.05 -9.23 -18.66
N LYS A 79 -8.37 -10.37 -18.63
CA LYS A 79 -7.55 -10.80 -17.48
C LYS A 79 -6.21 -10.07 -17.44
N PRO A 80 -5.69 -9.78 -16.26
CA PRO A 80 -4.36 -9.20 -16.14
C PRO A 80 -3.29 -10.21 -16.53
N SER A 81 -2.23 -9.74 -17.21
CA SER A 81 -1.02 -10.52 -17.40
C SER A 81 -0.38 -10.87 -16.05
N PHE A 82 0.51 -11.86 -16.02
CA PHE A 82 1.24 -12.22 -14.80
C PHE A 82 2.01 -11.02 -14.22
N GLN A 83 2.66 -10.21 -15.07
CA GLN A 83 3.37 -9.01 -14.63
C GLN A 83 2.44 -7.98 -14.01
N ASN A 84 1.24 -7.78 -14.57
CA ASN A 84 0.25 -6.88 -13.99
C ASN A 84 -0.30 -7.40 -12.67
N GLN A 85 -0.46 -8.70 -12.49
CA GLN A 85 -0.83 -9.29 -11.20
C GLN A 85 0.24 -9.02 -10.13
N LEU A 86 1.52 -9.21 -10.46
CA LEU A 86 2.62 -8.87 -9.55
C LEU A 86 2.65 -7.38 -9.20
N LYS A 87 2.39 -6.51 -10.18
CA LYS A 87 2.30 -5.06 -9.95
C LYS A 87 1.15 -4.71 -9.00
N PHE A 88 -0.05 -5.25 -9.22
CA PHE A 88 -1.19 -5.01 -8.32
C PHE A 88 -0.90 -5.50 -6.92
N LYS A 89 -0.34 -6.71 -6.78
CA LYS A 89 0.06 -7.26 -5.48
C LYS A 89 1.04 -6.35 -4.74
N ALA A 90 2.08 -5.87 -5.41
CA ALA A 90 3.07 -4.96 -4.81
C ALA A 90 2.44 -3.63 -4.37
N LEU A 91 1.53 -3.06 -5.18
CA LEU A 91 0.80 -1.84 -4.83
C LEU A 91 -0.12 -2.04 -3.62
N GLU A 92 -0.78 -3.18 -3.53
CA GLU A 92 -1.67 -3.56 -2.41
C GLU A 92 -0.87 -3.72 -1.12
N GLU A 93 0.21 -4.49 -1.15
CA GLU A 93 1.09 -4.72 -0.02
C GLU A 93 1.71 -3.40 0.49
N GLY A 94 2.20 -2.54 -0.41
CA GLY A 94 2.74 -1.24 -0.05
C GLY A 94 1.68 -0.31 0.55
N THR A 95 0.47 -0.29 -0.02
CA THR A 95 -0.65 0.51 0.49
C THR A 95 -1.10 0.03 1.86
N PHE A 96 -1.19 -1.28 2.07
CA PHE A 96 -1.57 -1.85 3.37
C PHE A 96 -0.50 -1.58 4.43
N TYR A 97 0.77 -1.71 4.07
CA TYR A 97 1.88 -1.33 4.96
C TYR A 97 1.79 0.14 5.40
N ALA A 98 1.54 1.05 4.47
CA ALA A 98 1.36 2.47 4.79
C ALA A 98 0.14 2.71 5.69
N ARG A 99 -1.00 2.06 5.41
CA ARG A 99 -2.21 2.14 6.24
C ARG A 99 -1.99 1.57 7.63
N ASP A 100 -1.25 0.48 7.75
CA ASP A 100 -0.89 -0.11 9.05
C ASP A 100 -0.07 0.89 9.87
N LEU A 101 0.91 1.58 9.26
CA LEU A 101 1.69 2.61 9.95
C LEU A 101 0.82 3.77 10.46
N VAL A 102 -0.16 4.22 9.65
CA VAL A 102 -1.09 5.28 10.05
C VAL A 102 -2.04 4.83 11.17
N SER A 103 -2.43 3.56 11.16
CA SER A 103 -3.40 3.01 12.12
C SER A 103 -2.77 2.58 13.45
N GLU A 104 -1.45 2.48 13.51
CA GLU A 104 -0.74 2.12 14.75
C GLU A 104 -0.87 3.20 15.82
N PRO A 105 -1.13 2.84 17.08
CA PRO A 105 -1.17 3.80 18.17
C PRO A 105 0.23 4.35 18.49
N GLY A 106 0.32 5.61 18.95
CA GLY A 106 1.58 6.33 19.19
C GLY A 106 2.49 5.70 20.27
N ASN A 107 1.93 4.93 21.21
CA ASN A 107 2.72 4.17 22.18
C ASN A 107 3.47 2.98 21.54
N ILE A 108 3.01 2.51 20.37
CA ILE A 108 3.67 1.45 19.58
C ILE A 108 4.52 2.08 18.48
N LEU A 109 3.91 2.90 17.61
CA LEU A 109 4.62 3.56 16.52
C LEU A 109 5.15 4.93 16.98
N ASN A 110 6.23 4.90 17.72
CA ASN A 110 7.03 6.06 18.07
C ASN A 110 8.20 6.25 17.08
N PRO A 111 8.98 7.33 17.13
CA PRO A 111 10.07 7.59 16.19
C PRO A 111 11.10 6.45 16.09
N ASP A 112 11.45 5.82 17.22
CA ASP A 112 12.40 4.71 17.25
C ASP A 112 11.88 3.49 16.47
N GLU A 113 10.63 3.08 16.76
CA GLU A 113 10.00 1.95 16.10
C GLU A 113 9.72 2.25 14.62
N TYR A 114 9.35 3.49 14.28
CA TYR A 114 9.15 3.88 12.90
C TYR A 114 10.44 3.77 12.10
N ALA A 115 11.54 4.32 12.59
CA ALA A 115 12.86 4.20 11.95
C ALA A 115 13.27 2.72 11.77
N LYS A 116 13.00 1.87 12.77
CA LYS A 116 13.27 0.43 12.72
C LYS A 116 12.43 -0.27 11.65
N ARG A 117 11.13 0.02 11.56
CA ARG A 117 10.24 -0.55 10.52
C ARG A 117 10.67 -0.13 9.12
N LEU A 118 11.01 1.14 8.93
CA LEU A 118 11.53 1.61 7.64
C LEU A 118 12.86 0.92 7.28
N LYS A 119 13.73 0.68 8.27
CA LYS A 119 14.98 -0.08 8.04
C LYS A 119 14.71 -1.48 7.53
N SER A 120 13.65 -2.13 7.95
CA SER A 120 13.31 -3.49 7.51
C SER A 120 13.00 -3.58 6.01
N LEU A 121 12.64 -2.47 5.35
CA LEU A 121 12.38 -2.41 3.90
C LEU A 121 13.65 -2.65 3.05
N LYS A 122 14.82 -2.73 3.67
CA LYS A 122 16.04 -3.21 3.00
C LYS A 122 15.88 -4.60 2.40
N LYS A 123 15.08 -5.46 3.03
CA LYS A 123 14.77 -6.80 2.53
C LYS A 123 14.03 -6.78 1.19
N ASP A 124 13.31 -5.70 0.93
CA ASP A 124 12.53 -5.49 -0.30
C ASP A 124 13.35 -4.75 -1.38
N GLY A 125 14.66 -4.57 -1.16
CA GLY A 125 15.60 -4.00 -2.12
C GLY A 125 15.81 -2.49 -2.01
N LEU A 126 15.23 -1.81 -1.02
CA LEU A 126 15.48 -0.39 -0.81
C LEU A 126 16.83 -0.17 -0.10
N LYS A 127 17.55 0.87 -0.51
CA LYS A 127 18.69 1.38 0.24
C LYS A 127 18.15 2.35 1.31
N VAL A 128 18.20 1.93 2.56
CA VAL A 128 17.66 2.72 3.68
C VAL A 128 18.80 3.17 4.58
N ASN A 129 18.89 4.49 4.84
CA ASN A 129 19.83 5.09 5.78
C ASN A 129 19.06 5.76 6.91
N ILE A 130 19.54 5.58 8.14
CA ILE A 130 18.97 6.20 9.34
C ILE A 130 20.02 7.14 9.92
N TYR A 131 19.59 8.37 10.16
CA TYR A 131 20.38 9.41 10.81
C TYR A 131 19.72 9.70 12.18
N ASP A 132 20.44 9.30 13.23
CA ASP A 132 20.09 9.58 14.62
C ASP A 132 20.47 10.99 15.03
N GLU A 133 20.11 11.41 16.24
CA GLU A 133 20.37 12.77 16.75
C GLU A 133 21.85 13.17 16.68
N LYS A 134 22.78 12.22 16.95
CA LYS A 134 24.22 12.50 16.87
C LYS A 134 24.65 12.85 15.45
N LYS A 135 24.12 12.13 14.46
CA LYS A 135 24.38 12.40 13.04
C LYS A 135 23.70 13.68 12.59
N LEU A 136 22.45 13.89 12.99
CA LEU A 136 21.68 15.11 12.66
C LEU A 136 22.36 16.36 13.20
N LYS A 137 22.90 16.32 14.43
CA LYS A 137 23.68 17.40 15.02
C LYS A 137 24.95 17.69 14.24
N LYS A 138 25.70 16.65 13.83
CA LYS A 138 26.89 16.80 12.97
C LYS A 138 26.58 17.40 11.61
N MET A 139 25.38 17.16 11.08
CA MET A 139 24.90 17.70 9.81
C MET A 139 24.33 19.11 9.93
N GLY A 140 24.27 19.69 11.15
CA GLY A 140 23.72 21.01 11.38
C GLY A 140 22.20 21.10 11.30
N MET A 141 21.46 19.97 11.37
CA MET A 141 20.02 19.91 11.26
C MET A 141 19.30 20.30 12.55
N ASN A 142 19.66 21.47 13.10
CA ASN A 142 19.22 21.91 14.41
C ASN A 142 17.72 22.23 14.47
N ALA A 143 17.11 22.67 13.36
CA ALA A 143 15.66 22.89 13.30
C ALA A 143 14.87 21.61 13.50
N LEU A 144 15.29 20.51 12.86
CA LEU A 144 14.67 19.19 13.04
C LEU A 144 14.84 18.70 14.49
N LEU A 145 16.03 18.86 15.06
CA LEU A 145 16.29 18.50 16.45
C LEU A 145 15.47 19.36 17.43
N GLY A 146 15.26 20.66 17.12
CA GLY A 146 14.44 21.55 17.90
C GLY A 146 12.97 21.09 18.02
N VAL A 147 12.41 20.53 16.97
CA VAL A 147 11.04 19.98 16.99
C VAL A 147 10.92 18.80 17.97
N GLY A 148 11.97 17.98 18.08
CA GLY A 148 11.98 16.80 18.96
C GLY A 148 12.37 17.08 20.41
N MET A 149 12.83 18.28 20.76
CA MET A 149 13.44 18.57 22.08
C MET A 149 12.51 18.31 23.28
N GLY A 150 11.19 18.45 23.11
CA GLY A 150 10.21 18.18 24.15
C GLY A 150 9.85 16.71 24.33
N SER A 151 10.38 15.81 23.51
CA SER A 151 10.08 14.38 23.53
C SER A 151 11.15 13.63 24.32
N VAL A 152 10.72 12.59 25.03
CA VAL A 152 11.64 11.58 25.62
C VAL A 152 12.20 10.61 24.56
N ARG A 153 11.70 10.67 23.33
CA ARG A 153 12.12 9.85 22.21
C ARG A 153 13.08 10.62 21.30
N GLY A 154 14.02 9.90 20.71
CA GLY A 154 14.97 10.49 19.78
C GLY A 154 14.34 10.96 18.46
N SER A 155 14.99 11.92 17.80
CA SER A 155 14.65 12.40 16.47
C SER A 155 15.45 11.63 15.41
N TYR A 156 14.81 11.32 14.30
CA TYR A 156 15.41 10.57 13.20
C TYR A 156 15.12 11.22 11.86
N LEU A 157 16.07 11.13 10.94
CA LEU A 157 15.84 11.29 9.50
C LEU A 157 16.08 9.93 8.85
N VAL A 158 15.15 9.50 8.03
CA VAL A 158 15.29 8.26 7.26
C VAL A 158 15.25 8.59 5.78
N THR A 159 16.26 8.16 5.04
CA THR A 159 16.25 8.23 3.58
C THR A 159 16.06 6.83 3.01
N MET A 160 15.16 6.73 2.03
CA MET A 160 14.90 5.49 1.28
C MET A 160 15.14 5.75 -0.19
N GLU A 161 15.93 4.90 -0.83
CA GLU A 161 16.29 5.03 -2.23
C GLU A 161 16.00 3.74 -2.98
N TRP A 162 15.30 3.87 -4.09
CA TRP A 162 15.04 2.79 -5.03
C TRP A 162 15.70 3.07 -6.38
N ASN A 163 16.69 2.26 -6.74
CA ASN A 163 17.43 2.35 -8.00
C ASN A 163 16.90 1.31 -9.00
N GLY A 164 15.67 1.51 -9.47
CA GLY A 164 15.02 0.60 -10.43
C GLY A 164 15.17 1.00 -11.89
N ALA A 165 15.60 2.22 -12.18
CA ALA A 165 15.77 2.70 -13.55
C ALA A 165 17.12 2.27 -14.12
N LYS A 166 17.12 1.83 -15.39
CA LYS A 166 18.35 1.46 -16.14
C LYS A 166 19.05 2.66 -16.79
N ASN A 167 18.50 3.84 -16.67
CA ASN A 167 18.99 5.08 -17.29
C ASN A 167 19.41 6.09 -16.21
N ASN A 168 20.28 7.02 -16.58
CA ASN A 168 20.74 8.12 -15.71
C ASN A 168 19.70 9.25 -15.54
N SER A 169 18.42 8.92 -15.47
CA SER A 169 17.38 9.90 -15.19
C SER A 169 17.53 10.45 -13.77
N LYS A 170 17.17 11.74 -13.60
CA LYS A 170 17.13 12.35 -12.27
C LYS A 170 16.12 11.62 -11.39
N PRO A 171 16.44 11.37 -10.12
CA PRO A 171 15.51 10.73 -9.19
C PRO A 171 14.31 11.65 -8.91
N LEU A 172 13.14 11.03 -8.72
CA LEU A 172 11.99 11.71 -8.14
C LEU A 172 12.11 11.62 -6.61
N ALA A 173 12.06 12.76 -5.93
CA ALA A 173 12.13 12.81 -4.47
C ALA A 173 10.76 13.13 -3.86
N PHE A 174 10.41 12.40 -2.81
CA PHE A 174 9.26 12.68 -1.93
C PHE A 174 9.81 13.07 -0.56
N VAL A 175 9.26 14.13 0.02
CA VAL A 175 9.63 14.63 1.34
C VAL A 175 8.36 14.68 2.19
N GLY A 176 8.43 14.14 3.42
CA GLY A 176 7.34 14.12 4.38
C GLY A 176 7.86 14.13 5.81
#